data_6031ce1a76b3c2576e03834197027fab
#
_entry.id   6031ce1a76b3c2576e03834197027fab
#
_cell.length_a   1.000
_cell.length_b   1.000
_cell.length_c   1.000
_cell.angle_alpha   90.00
_cell.angle_beta   90.00
_cell.angle_gamma   90.00
#
_symmetry.space_group_name_H-M   'P 1'
#
loop_
_entity.id
_entity.type
_entity.pdbx_description
1 polymer ?
#
loop_
_entity_poly.entity_id
_entity_poly.type
_entity_poly.pdbx_seq_one_letter_code
_entity_poly.pdbx_strand_id
1 'polypeptide(L)'
;MGLYLEQVTRFINTALESFPDMSVTPSMISNYVKLKVVTRPEKKAYSRDQIVALLFVAVAKTVLSMDNIRKAFEIRRQNSDVETGYEYFRRSLEHALTSFGKD
;
A
#
# COMPACT_ATOMS: atom_id res chain seq x y z
N MET A 1 -1.73 -17.94 -5.81
CA MET A 1 -2.13 -17.84 -4.40
C MET A 1 -2.80 -16.50 -4.17
N GLY A 2 -4.00 -16.53 -3.61
CA GLY A 2 -4.76 -15.32 -3.36
C GLY A 2 -5.43 -15.37 -2.00
N LEU A 3 -5.61 -14.21 -1.39
CA LEU A 3 -6.32 -14.07 -0.13
C LEU A 3 -7.56 -13.21 -0.35
N TYR A 4 -8.62 -13.53 0.36
CA TYR A 4 -9.84 -12.73 0.34
C TYR A 4 -9.71 -11.55 1.29
N LEU A 5 -10.60 -10.57 1.14
CA LEU A 5 -10.52 -9.28 1.83
C LEU A 5 -10.28 -9.41 3.34
N GLU A 6 -11.03 -10.28 4.02
CA GLU A 6 -10.86 -10.43 5.47
C GLU A 6 -9.53 -11.06 5.84
N GLN A 7 -9.06 -12.00 5.01
CA GLN A 7 -7.76 -12.63 5.22
C GLN A 7 -6.62 -11.64 5.01
N VAL A 8 -6.72 -10.80 3.98
CA VAL A 8 -5.75 -9.74 3.71
C VAL A 8 -5.71 -8.75 4.86
N THR A 9 -6.87 -8.33 5.34
CA THR A 9 -6.98 -7.40 6.46
C THR A 9 -6.26 -7.96 7.68
N ARG A 10 -6.53 -9.21 8.00
CA ARG A 10 -5.90 -9.89 9.15
C ARG A 10 -4.39 -10.01 8.95
N PHE A 11 -3.96 -10.37 7.75
CA PHE A 11 -2.55 -10.52 7.44
C PHE A 11 -1.80 -9.20 7.66
N ILE A 12 -2.33 -8.11 7.12
CA ILE A 12 -1.71 -6.79 7.24
C ILE A 12 -1.66 -6.35 8.70
N ASN A 13 -2.76 -6.49 9.42
CA ASN A 13 -2.81 -6.07 10.82
C ASN A 13 -1.90 -6.91 11.71
N THR A 14 -1.73 -8.18 11.41
CA THR A 14 -0.79 -9.03 12.12
C THR A 14 0.65 -8.61 11.83
N ALA A 15 0.96 -8.35 10.57
CA ALA A 15 2.30 -7.94 10.15
C ALA A 15 2.70 -6.58 10.78
N LEU A 16 1.72 -5.70 10.99
CA LEU A 16 1.95 -4.36 11.50
C LEU A 16 1.44 -4.16 12.93
N GLU A 17 1.31 -5.24 13.68
CA GLU A 17 0.71 -5.18 15.02
C GLU A 17 1.47 -4.28 16.01
N SER A 18 2.78 -4.11 15.80
CA SER A 18 3.59 -3.21 16.63
C SER A 18 3.33 -1.73 16.33
N PHE A 19 2.57 -1.44 15.27
CA PHE A 19 2.30 -0.07 14.82
C PHE A 19 0.79 0.12 14.63
N PRO A 20 0.03 0.36 15.72
CA PRO A 20 -1.43 0.44 15.64
C PRO A 20 -1.94 1.48 14.63
N ASP A 21 -1.19 2.57 14.43
CA ASP A 21 -1.58 3.62 13.48
C ASP A 21 -1.55 3.14 12.03
N MET A 22 -0.90 2.02 11.77
CA MET A 22 -0.82 1.43 10.43
C MET A 22 -1.86 0.37 10.19
N SER A 23 -2.75 0.11 11.16
CA SER A 23 -3.80 -0.88 11.00
C SER A 23 -4.78 -0.47 9.90
N VAL A 24 -5.43 -1.47 9.32
CA VAL A 24 -6.41 -1.27 8.26
C VAL A 24 -7.71 -2.01 8.58
N THR A 25 -8.79 -1.56 7.97
CA THR A 25 -10.08 -2.24 8.01
C THR A 25 -10.42 -2.74 6.60
N PRO A 26 -11.35 -3.70 6.47
CA PRO A 26 -11.82 -4.11 5.14
C PRO A 26 -12.34 -2.94 4.31
N SER A 27 -13.04 -2.01 4.94
CA SER A 27 -13.55 -0.82 4.26
C SER A 27 -12.43 0.05 3.71
N MET A 28 -11.36 0.20 4.47
CA MET A 28 -10.19 0.96 4.01
C MET A 28 -9.57 0.32 2.78
N ILE A 29 -9.38 -1.00 2.80
CA ILE A 29 -8.81 -1.72 1.67
C ILE A 29 -9.69 -1.56 0.43
N SER A 30 -11.01 -1.73 0.58
CA SER A 30 -11.95 -1.54 -0.51
C SER A 30 -11.88 -0.12 -1.06
N ASN A 31 -11.69 0.87 -0.20
CA ASN A 31 -11.54 2.25 -0.62
C ASN A 31 -10.27 2.48 -1.42
N TYR A 32 -9.17 1.83 -1.05
CA TYR A 32 -7.91 1.92 -1.80
C TYR A 32 -8.07 1.40 -3.23
N VAL A 33 -8.82 0.31 -3.39
CA VAL A 33 -9.14 -0.22 -4.72
C VAL A 33 -10.02 0.76 -5.49
N LYS A 34 -11.03 1.33 -4.83
CA LYS A 34 -11.94 2.29 -5.43
C LYS A 34 -11.20 3.54 -5.92
N LEU A 35 -10.23 4.00 -5.16
CA LEU A 35 -9.41 5.16 -5.51
C LEU A 35 -8.29 4.82 -6.50
N LYS A 36 -8.24 3.58 -6.95
CA LYS A 36 -7.23 3.10 -7.91
C LYS A 36 -5.80 3.19 -7.39
N VAL A 37 -5.64 3.19 -6.08
CA VAL A 37 -4.33 3.09 -5.44
C VAL A 37 -3.78 1.68 -5.60
N VAL A 38 -4.65 0.69 -5.49
CA VAL A 38 -4.35 -0.72 -5.70
C VAL A 38 -5.27 -1.26 -6.78
N THR A 39 -4.76 -2.15 -7.62
CA THR A 39 -5.58 -2.74 -8.68
C THR A 39 -6.66 -3.65 -8.10
N ARG A 40 -7.74 -3.81 -8.87
CA ARG A 40 -8.88 -4.61 -8.46
C ARG A 40 -8.50 -6.09 -8.37
N PRO A 41 -8.89 -6.79 -7.30
CA PRO A 41 -8.61 -8.22 -7.19
C PRO A 41 -9.42 -9.03 -8.21
N GLU A 42 -8.82 -10.08 -8.77
CA GLU A 42 -9.54 -10.99 -9.66
C GLU A 42 -10.34 -11.97 -8.82
N LYS A 43 -11.63 -12.10 -9.14
CA LYS A 43 -12.54 -13.03 -8.44
C LYS A 43 -12.48 -12.85 -6.92
N LYS A 44 -12.32 -11.59 -6.48
CA LYS A 44 -12.26 -11.20 -5.07
C LYS A 44 -11.03 -11.71 -4.33
N ALA A 45 -10.05 -12.28 -5.02
CA ALA A 45 -8.81 -12.76 -4.41
C ALA A 45 -7.65 -11.80 -4.73
N TYR A 46 -6.98 -11.35 -3.68
CA TYR A 46 -5.84 -10.45 -3.81
C TYR A 46 -4.57 -11.25 -4.04
N SER A 47 -3.82 -10.91 -5.08
CA SER A 47 -2.56 -11.55 -5.41
C SER A 47 -1.47 -11.10 -4.43
N ARG A 48 -0.33 -11.80 -4.48
CA ARG A 48 0.84 -11.43 -3.68
C ARG A 48 1.24 -9.98 -3.93
N ASP A 49 1.30 -9.55 -5.20
CA ASP A 49 1.69 -8.19 -5.54
C ASP A 49 0.70 -7.17 -5.00
N GLN A 50 -0.58 -7.48 -5.04
CA GLN A 50 -1.60 -6.60 -4.48
C GLN A 50 -1.49 -6.51 -2.96
N ILE A 51 -1.18 -7.61 -2.30
CA ILE A 51 -0.99 -7.64 -0.84
C ILE A 51 0.23 -6.81 -0.45
N VAL A 52 1.33 -6.94 -1.20
CA VAL A 52 2.53 -6.14 -0.97
C VAL A 52 2.22 -4.65 -1.16
N ALA A 53 1.47 -4.29 -2.20
CA ALA A 53 1.05 -2.91 -2.44
C ALA A 53 0.19 -2.40 -1.27
N LEU A 54 -0.71 -3.22 -0.75
CA LEU A 54 -1.54 -2.84 0.39
C LEU A 54 -0.72 -2.62 1.65
N LEU A 55 0.31 -3.43 1.88
CA LEU A 55 1.23 -3.22 2.99
C LEU A 55 1.94 -1.86 2.88
N PHE A 56 2.41 -1.52 1.68
CA PHE A 56 3.04 -0.23 1.46
C PHE A 56 2.06 0.91 1.71
N VAL A 57 0.81 0.77 1.27
CA VAL A 57 -0.21 1.80 1.52
C VAL A 57 -0.47 1.94 3.01
N ALA A 58 -0.58 0.83 3.74
CA ALA A 58 -0.84 0.85 5.18
C ALA A 58 0.25 1.61 5.94
N VAL A 59 1.51 1.45 5.53
CA VAL A 59 2.63 2.17 6.14
C VAL A 59 2.63 3.63 5.67
N ALA A 60 2.50 3.85 4.36
CA ALA A 60 2.66 5.17 3.76
C ALA A 60 1.53 6.13 4.15
N LYS A 61 0.33 5.63 4.41
CA LYS A 61 -0.82 6.49 4.75
C LYS A 61 -0.61 7.31 6.01
N THR A 62 0.31 6.91 6.87
CA THR A 62 0.58 7.63 8.12
C THR A 62 1.39 8.90 7.88
N VAL A 63 2.08 9.00 6.75
CA VAL A 63 2.99 10.10 6.46
C VAL A 63 2.75 10.75 5.09
N LEU A 64 2.08 10.06 4.18
CA LEU A 64 1.80 10.57 2.84
C LEU A 64 0.29 10.67 2.62
N SER A 65 -0.13 11.69 1.86
CA SER A 65 -1.53 11.77 1.48
C SER A 65 -1.88 10.66 0.51
N MET A 66 -3.15 10.27 0.49
CA MET A 66 -3.63 9.24 -0.41
C MET A 66 -3.45 9.64 -1.87
N ASP A 67 -3.57 10.94 -2.17
CA ASP A 67 -3.34 11.44 -3.53
C ASP A 67 -1.89 11.26 -3.97
N ASN A 68 -0.93 11.51 -3.08
CA ASN A 68 0.48 11.31 -3.39
C ASN A 68 0.81 9.84 -3.59
N ILE A 69 0.21 8.95 -2.81
CA ILE A 69 0.37 7.51 -2.97
C ILE A 69 -0.15 7.09 -4.35
N ARG A 70 -1.33 7.58 -4.73
CA ARG A 70 -1.92 7.27 -6.03
C ARG A 70 -1.04 7.73 -7.18
N LYS A 71 -0.47 8.93 -7.06
CA LYS A 71 0.44 9.45 -8.08
C LYS A 71 1.69 8.59 -8.25
N ALA A 72 2.23 8.07 -7.16
CA ALA A 72 3.39 7.19 -7.21
C ALA A 72 3.06 5.89 -7.97
N PHE A 73 1.89 5.31 -7.72
CA PHE A 73 1.47 4.11 -8.44
C PHE A 73 1.17 4.39 -9.91
N GLU A 74 0.64 5.56 -10.24
CA GLU A 74 0.40 5.95 -11.63
C GLU A 74 1.69 6.10 -12.40
N ILE A 75 2.69 6.71 -11.82
CA ILE A 75 4.02 6.84 -12.45
C ILE A 75 4.57 5.46 -12.79
N ARG A 76 4.46 4.53 -11.87
CA ARG A 76 4.90 3.14 -12.09
C ARG A 76 4.17 2.48 -13.26
N ARG A 77 2.86 2.74 -13.40
CA ARG A 77 2.05 2.13 -14.46
C ARG A 77 2.29 2.77 -15.82
N GLN A 78 2.50 4.10 -15.85
CA GLN A 78 2.70 4.84 -17.09
C GLN A 78 4.08 4.60 -17.68
N ASN A 79 5.06 4.44 -16.84
CA ASN A 79 6.41 4.11 -17.28
C ASN A 79 6.54 2.60 -17.37
N SER A 80 6.95 2.08 -18.52
CA SER A 80 7.27 0.67 -18.65
C SER A 80 8.48 0.30 -17.81
N ASP A 81 9.15 1.28 -17.23
CA ASP A 81 10.25 1.06 -16.30
C ASP A 81 9.69 0.88 -14.89
N VAL A 82 9.44 -0.36 -14.55
CA VAL A 82 8.91 -0.75 -13.24
C VAL A 82 9.87 -0.35 -12.13
N GLU A 83 11.18 -0.36 -12.40
CA GLU A 83 12.19 0.01 -11.41
C GLU A 83 12.10 1.48 -11.02
N THR A 84 11.87 2.35 -11.99
CA THR A 84 11.78 3.80 -11.71
C THR A 84 10.61 4.12 -10.79
N GLY A 85 9.44 3.54 -11.05
CA GLY A 85 8.26 3.77 -10.21
C GLY A 85 8.45 3.19 -8.81
N TYR A 86 8.99 1.99 -8.73
CA TYR A 86 9.27 1.34 -7.46
C TYR A 86 10.31 2.13 -6.67
N GLU A 87 11.36 2.61 -7.33
CA GLU A 87 12.42 3.41 -6.71
C GLU A 87 11.87 4.72 -6.14
N TYR A 88 11.00 5.39 -6.90
CA TYR A 88 10.35 6.61 -6.44
C TYR A 88 9.55 6.36 -5.17
N PHE A 89 8.74 5.29 -5.18
CA PHE A 89 7.91 4.95 -4.03
C PHE A 89 8.76 4.59 -2.82
N ARG A 90 9.81 3.80 -3.04
CA ARG A 90 10.73 3.39 -1.98
C ARG A 90 11.44 4.59 -1.36
N ARG A 91 11.89 5.53 -2.16
CA ARG A 91 12.54 6.75 -1.65
C ARG A 91 11.57 7.61 -0.86
N SER A 92 10.35 7.76 -1.35
CA SER A 92 9.32 8.53 -0.64
C SER A 92 9.04 7.91 0.72
N LEU A 93 8.92 6.59 0.76
CA LEU A 93 8.66 5.87 2.00
C LEU A 93 9.86 5.97 2.96
N GLU A 94 11.07 5.77 2.47
CA GLU A 94 12.28 5.88 3.28
C GLU A 94 12.43 7.29 3.85
N HIS A 95 12.19 8.30 3.03
CA HIS A 95 12.26 9.69 3.47
C HIS A 95 11.25 9.95 4.59
N ALA A 96 10.03 9.48 4.41
CA ALA A 96 8.98 9.65 5.39
C ALA A 96 9.31 8.93 6.70
N LEU A 97 9.82 7.70 6.62
CA LEU A 97 10.21 6.93 7.79
C LEU A 97 11.41 7.55 8.51
N THR A 98 12.36 8.07 7.76
CA THR A 98 13.52 8.75 8.31
C THR A 98 13.10 10.02 9.06
N SER A 99 12.22 10.81 8.47
CA SER A 99 11.70 12.02 9.12
C SER A 99 10.92 11.67 10.39
N PHE A 100 10.15 10.59 10.34
CA PHE A 100 9.35 10.12 11.47
C PHE A 100 10.23 9.64 12.61
N GLY A 101 11.36 9.01 12.30
CA GLY A 101 12.28 8.45 13.30
C GLY A 101 13.28 9.44 13.87
N LYS A 102 13.22 10.70 13.49
CA LYS A 102 14.21 11.72 13.87
C LYS A 102 13.83 12.56 15.08
N ASP A 103 13.14 12.03 15.99
CA ASP A 103 12.86 12.78 17.22
C ASP A 103 13.97 12.67 18.22
#